data_bd2011b9d72986bcc1d478c20606c179
#
_entry.id   bd2011b9d72986bcc1d478c20606c179
#
_cell.length_a   1.000
_cell.length_b   1.000
_cell.length_c   1.000
_cell.angle_alpha   90.00
_cell.angle_beta   90.00
_cell.angle_gamma   90.00
#
_symmetry.space_group_name_H-M   'P 1'
#
loop_
_entity.id
_entity.type
_entity.pdbx_description
1 polymer ?
#
loop_
_entity_poly.entity_id
_entity_poly.type
_entity_poly.pdbx_seq_one_letter_code
_entity_poly.pdbx_strand_id
1 'polypeptide(L)'
;MKQFLKKDKKFLSTKDYIVSNETYNLYLDLKTKIVWTEINKQQNLNKYYKNTNYLPHNKKIGLLSILYEISQKIMFSYKHKVLQKKLQSLGLVLDYGSGDGKFAKYLQQKKINVHTYDPIIKNQNKIQLSDNQYDTIMLWHVLEHILDIEAGIFTLRKKLKNDGAIVVAVPNRDSFDSKVYNKYWAAWDLS
;
A
#
# COMPACT_ATOMS: atom_id res chain seq x y z
N MET A 1 3.43 -19.25 -11.11
CA MET A 1 2.24 -18.95 -10.29
C MET A 1 2.09 -20.07 -9.27
N LYS A 2 2.80 -19.95 -8.14
CA LYS A 2 2.66 -20.93 -7.06
C LYS A 2 1.29 -20.72 -6.43
N GLN A 3 0.46 -21.76 -6.45
CA GLN A 3 -0.79 -21.82 -5.73
C GLN A 3 -0.49 -21.68 -4.23
N PHE A 4 -0.78 -20.50 -3.66
CA PHE A 4 -0.87 -20.31 -2.21
C PHE A 4 -2.11 -21.01 -1.62
N LEU A 5 -2.45 -22.17 -2.15
CA LEU A 5 -3.61 -22.97 -1.74
C LEU A 5 -3.16 -24.24 -1.03
N LYS A 6 -2.50 -24.11 0.13
CA LYS A 6 -2.44 -25.22 1.07
C LYS A 6 -3.29 -24.89 2.28
N LYS A 7 -4.56 -25.39 2.25
CA LYS A 7 -5.44 -25.61 3.42
C LYS A 7 -5.34 -24.56 4.53
N ASP A 8 -5.46 -23.30 4.13
CA ASP A 8 -5.58 -22.23 5.09
C ASP A 8 -6.93 -22.34 5.79
N LYS A 9 -6.96 -22.02 7.05
CA LYS A 9 -8.19 -22.00 7.82
C LYS A 9 -9.03 -20.82 7.37
N LYS A 10 -10.30 -21.08 6.99
CA LYS A 10 -11.24 -19.98 6.74
C LYS A 10 -11.29 -19.09 7.98
N PHE A 11 -10.96 -17.82 7.78
CA PHE A 11 -10.84 -16.84 8.85
C PHE A 11 -12.15 -16.07 9.02
N LEU A 12 -12.66 -15.51 7.92
CA LEU A 12 -13.83 -14.64 7.91
C LEU A 12 -14.49 -14.66 6.55
N SER A 13 -15.80 -14.40 6.48
CA SER A 13 -16.48 -13.95 5.27
C SER A 13 -16.98 -12.54 5.48
N THR A 14 -16.70 -11.67 4.54
CA THR A 14 -17.12 -10.27 4.60
C THR A 14 -17.51 -9.76 3.22
N LYS A 15 -18.24 -8.67 3.19
CA LYS A 15 -18.71 -8.02 1.97
C LYS A 15 -17.88 -6.75 1.72
N ASP A 16 -17.50 -6.54 0.47
CA ASP A 16 -16.98 -5.25 0.06
C ASP A 16 -18.14 -4.25 -0.05
N TYR A 17 -18.25 -3.39 0.94
CA TYR A 17 -19.31 -2.38 1.01
C TYR A 17 -19.00 -1.10 0.24
N ILE A 18 -17.78 -0.96 -0.27
CA ILE A 18 -17.30 0.30 -0.84
C ILE A 18 -17.33 0.26 -2.37
N VAL A 19 -16.88 -0.82 -2.98
CA VAL A 19 -16.65 -0.88 -4.43
C VAL A 19 -17.54 -1.90 -5.14
N SER A 20 -17.40 -3.19 -4.82
CA SER A 20 -17.99 -4.26 -5.60
C SER A 20 -19.35 -4.74 -5.09
N ASN A 21 -19.63 -4.55 -3.81
CA ASN A 21 -20.76 -5.16 -3.12
C ASN A 21 -20.76 -6.71 -3.11
N GLU A 22 -19.65 -7.32 -3.49
CA GLU A 22 -19.47 -8.78 -3.52
C GLU A 22 -19.03 -9.30 -2.15
N THR A 23 -19.28 -10.60 -1.93
CA THR A 23 -18.84 -11.28 -0.70
C THR A 23 -17.56 -12.03 -0.96
N TYR A 24 -16.58 -11.84 -0.08
CA TYR A 24 -15.26 -12.46 -0.14
C TYR A 24 -15.01 -13.35 1.06
N ASN A 25 -14.30 -14.45 0.85
CA ASN A 25 -13.77 -15.29 1.90
C ASN A 25 -12.31 -14.92 2.16
N LEU A 26 -11.98 -14.77 3.43
CA LEU A 26 -10.62 -14.55 3.88
C LEU A 26 -10.10 -15.83 4.54
N TYR A 27 -8.86 -16.18 4.26
CA TYR A 27 -8.19 -17.36 4.78
C TYR A 27 -6.93 -16.96 5.55
N LEU A 28 -6.69 -17.63 6.66
CA LEU A 28 -5.51 -17.43 7.49
C LEU A 28 -4.48 -18.52 7.19
N ASP A 29 -3.32 -18.12 6.70
CA ASP A 29 -2.14 -18.97 6.66
C ASP A 29 -1.64 -19.19 8.10
N LEU A 30 -1.67 -20.43 8.56
CA LEU A 30 -1.30 -20.78 9.93
C LEU A 30 0.20 -20.65 10.19
N LYS A 31 1.02 -20.69 9.14
CA LYS A 31 2.48 -20.58 9.25
C LYS A 31 2.93 -19.12 9.32
N THR A 32 2.49 -18.32 8.36
CA THR A 32 2.90 -16.92 8.25
C THR A 32 2.03 -15.96 9.05
N LYS A 33 0.84 -16.42 9.46
CA LYS A 33 -0.21 -15.62 10.12
C LYS A 33 -0.76 -14.48 9.24
N ILE A 34 -0.52 -14.54 7.94
CA ILE A 34 -1.08 -13.60 6.98
C ILE A 34 -2.53 -14.01 6.67
N VAL A 35 -3.40 -13.03 6.50
CA VAL A 35 -4.77 -13.23 6.01
C VAL A 35 -4.82 -12.88 4.53
N TRP A 36 -5.37 -13.79 3.75
CA TRP A 36 -5.49 -13.65 2.29
C TRP A 36 -6.95 -13.59 1.89
N THR A 37 -7.25 -12.75 0.91
CA THR A 37 -8.56 -12.73 0.25
C THR A 37 -8.59 -13.75 -0.87
N GLU A 38 -9.66 -14.57 -0.92
CA GLU A 38 -9.88 -15.50 -2.03
C GLU A 38 -10.26 -14.70 -3.28
N ILE A 39 -9.39 -14.75 -4.29
CA ILE A 39 -9.62 -14.09 -5.57
C ILE A 39 -10.13 -15.14 -6.55
N ASN A 40 -11.34 -14.98 -7.05
CA ASN A 40 -11.87 -15.81 -8.13
C ASN A 40 -11.09 -15.52 -9.42
N LYS A 41 -10.51 -16.56 -10.03
CA LYS A 41 -9.66 -16.47 -11.23
C LYS A 41 -10.29 -15.78 -12.44
N GLN A 42 -11.60 -15.56 -12.44
CA GLN A 42 -12.35 -14.87 -13.50
C GLN A 42 -12.53 -13.37 -13.24
N GLN A 43 -12.13 -12.87 -12.08
CA GLN A 43 -12.24 -11.44 -11.78
C GLN A 43 -11.16 -10.67 -12.53
N ASN A 44 -11.62 -9.81 -13.43
CA ASN A 44 -10.74 -8.88 -14.13
C ASN A 44 -10.36 -7.75 -13.16
N LEU A 45 -9.21 -7.89 -12.49
CA LEU A 45 -8.70 -6.93 -11.50
C LEU A 45 -8.68 -5.49 -12.03
N ASN A 46 -8.53 -5.31 -13.34
CA ASN A 46 -8.61 -3.99 -13.98
C ASN A 46 -9.97 -3.28 -13.79
N LYS A 47 -11.04 -4.00 -13.42
CA LYS A 47 -12.35 -3.40 -13.15
C LYS A 47 -12.34 -2.58 -11.87
N TYR A 48 -11.58 -3.03 -10.86
CA TYR A 48 -11.51 -2.38 -9.54
C TYR A 48 -10.67 -1.12 -9.58
N TYR A 49 -9.61 -1.10 -10.39
CA TYR A 49 -8.74 0.08 -10.57
C TYR A 49 -9.32 1.15 -11.49
N LYS A 50 -10.36 0.85 -12.27
CA LYS A 50 -11.01 1.82 -13.17
C LYS A 50 -12.04 2.71 -12.49
N ASN A 51 -12.52 2.35 -11.31
CA ASN A 51 -13.43 3.18 -10.55
C ASN A 51 -12.65 4.28 -9.83
N THR A 52 -12.37 5.37 -10.57
CA THR A 52 -11.72 6.60 -10.10
C THR A 52 -12.52 7.37 -9.04
N ASN A 53 -13.60 6.80 -8.51
CA ASN A 53 -14.43 7.40 -7.46
C ASN A 53 -13.81 7.32 -6.06
N TYR A 54 -12.58 6.81 -5.92
CA TYR A 54 -11.92 6.64 -4.62
C TYR A 54 -11.44 7.95 -3.98
N LEU A 55 -11.60 9.09 -4.65
CA LEU A 55 -11.37 10.39 -4.04
C LEU A 55 -12.48 11.35 -4.45
N PRO A 56 -13.13 12.03 -3.50
CA PRO A 56 -13.97 13.17 -3.82
C PRO A 56 -13.08 14.31 -4.33
N HIS A 57 -12.76 14.32 -5.62
CA HIS A 57 -12.16 15.48 -6.28
C HIS A 57 -13.16 16.63 -6.48
N ASN A 58 -14.29 16.58 -5.80
CA ASN A 58 -15.15 17.75 -5.69
C ASN A 58 -14.44 18.75 -4.78
N LYS A 59 -13.78 19.72 -5.40
CA LYS A 59 -13.28 20.97 -4.81
C LYS A 59 -14.44 21.78 -4.20
N LYS A 60 -15.13 21.25 -3.23
CA LYS A 60 -15.87 22.09 -2.30
C LYS A 60 -14.84 22.57 -1.29
N ILE A 61 -14.36 23.80 -1.51
CA ILE A 61 -13.58 24.56 -0.53
C ILE A 61 -14.49 24.73 0.68
N GLY A 62 -14.34 23.86 1.65
CA GLY A 62 -15.12 23.85 2.87
C GLY A 62 -14.25 23.43 4.06
N LEU A 63 -14.74 23.64 5.24
CA LEU A 63 -14.05 23.28 6.49
C LEU A 63 -13.51 21.84 6.48
N LEU A 64 -14.23 20.90 5.87
CA LEU A 64 -13.83 19.50 5.72
C LEU A 64 -12.57 19.30 4.88
N SER A 65 -12.34 20.10 3.83
CA SER A 65 -11.12 19.99 3.02
C SER A 65 -9.90 20.47 3.80
N ILE A 66 -10.05 21.51 4.61
CA ILE A 66 -8.99 22.03 5.47
C ILE A 66 -8.62 20.99 6.54
N LEU A 67 -9.62 20.39 7.18
CA LEU A 67 -9.40 19.31 8.17
C LEU A 67 -8.70 18.10 7.54
N TYR A 68 -9.09 17.74 6.31
CA TYR A 68 -8.44 16.66 5.57
C TYR A 68 -6.96 16.99 5.27
N GLU A 69 -6.65 18.20 4.81
CA GLU A 69 -5.27 18.62 4.57
C GLU A 69 -4.42 18.63 5.84
N ILE A 70 -4.99 19.09 6.96
CA ILE A 70 -4.30 19.06 8.26
C ILE A 70 -4.01 17.61 8.68
N SER A 71 -5.01 16.72 8.62
CA SER A 71 -4.83 15.31 8.98
C SER A 71 -3.79 14.63 8.07
N GLN A 72 -3.78 14.95 6.78
CA GLN A 72 -2.79 14.45 5.84
C GLN A 72 -1.37 14.92 6.18
N LYS A 73 -1.19 16.20 6.53
CA LYS A 73 0.10 16.75 6.98
C LYS A 73 0.59 16.09 8.27
N ILE A 74 -0.30 15.84 9.23
CA ILE A 74 0.01 15.12 10.47
C ILE A 74 0.48 13.70 10.15
N MET A 75 -0.24 12.99 9.27
CA MET A 75 0.13 11.66 8.84
C MET A 75 1.49 11.62 8.13
N PHE A 76 1.78 12.58 7.25
CA PHE A 76 3.07 12.69 6.57
C PHE A 76 4.21 12.96 7.57
N SER A 77 3.97 13.84 8.53
CA SER A 77 4.94 14.09 9.61
C SER A 77 5.22 12.83 10.43
N TYR A 78 4.18 12.07 10.76
CA TYR A 78 4.32 10.80 11.46
C TYR A 78 5.14 9.78 10.64
N LYS A 79 4.77 9.55 9.38
CA LYS A 79 5.52 8.65 8.47
C LYS A 79 7.00 9.04 8.39
N HIS A 80 7.27 10.34 8.22
CA HIS A 80 8.64 10.86 8.17
C HIS A 80 9.41 10.59 9.47
N LYS A 81 8.81 10.85 10.64
CA LYS A 81 9.42 10.53 11.94
C LYS A 81 9.72 9.04 12.10
N VAL A 82 8.83 8.16 11.62
CA VAL A 82 9.06 6.71 11.62
C VAL A 82 10.28 6.35 10.79
N LEU A 83 10.41 6.92 9.59
CA LEU A 83 11.58 6.72 8.73
C LEU A 83 12.87 7.16 9.42
N GLN A 84 12.91 8.38 9.96
CA GLN A 84 14.07 8.93 10.66
C GLN A 84 14.47 8.12 11.91
N LYS A 85 13.48 7.59 12.65
CA LYS A 85 13.75 6.78 13.84
C LYS A 85 14.33 5.41 13.50
N LYS A 86 14.01 4.87 12.33
CA LYS A 86 14.39 3.50 11.95
C LYS A 86 15.63 3.44 11.07
N LEU A 87 15.93 4.50 10.36
CA LEU A 87 17.02 4.56 9.39
C LEU A 87 17.98 5.70 9.78
N GLN A 88 19.29 5.43 9.74
CA GLN A 88 20.31 6.43 9.99
C GLN A 88 20.34 7.51 8.91
N SER A 89 20.10 7.11 7.66
CA SER A 89 19.98 7.99 6.51
C SER A 89 18.94 7.42 5.56
N LEU A 90 18.19 8.28 4.88
CA LEU A 90 17.24 7.85 3.87
C LEU A 90 17.88 7.72 2.48
N GLY A 91 18.95 8.48 2.22
CA GLY A 91 19.63 8.51 0.91
C GLY A 91 18.68 8.82 -0.25
N LEU A 92 18.84 8.13 -1.37
CA LEU A 92 17.89 8.17 -2.49
C LEU A 92 16.72 7.23 -2.21
N VAL A 93 15.54 7.79 -2.12
CA VAL A 93 14.29 7.08 -1.77
C VAL A 93 13.48 6.74 -3.00
N LEU A 94 12.91 5.54 -3.08
CA LEU A 94 11.83 5.19 -3.98
C LEU A 94 10.51 5.10 -3.20
N ASP A 95 9.54 5.93 -3.54
CA ASP A 95 8.15 5.80 -3.11
C ASP A 95 7.40 4.92 -4.11
N TYR A 96 7.34 3.61 -3.80
CA TYR A 96 6.72 2.62 -4.67
C TYR A 96 5.24 2.48 -4.34
N GLY A 97 4.36 2.69 -5.33
CA GLY A 97 2.93 2.85 -5.13
C GLY A 97 2.59 4.24 -4.60
N SER A 98 3.24 5.27 -5.14
CA SER A 98 3.19 6.65 -4.61
C SER A 98 1.83 7.35 -4.78
N GLY A 99 0.88 6.77 -5.50
CA GLY A 99 -0.40 7.39 -5.79
C GLY A 99 -0.23 8.76 -6.43
N ASP A 100 -0.83 9.80 -5.86
CA ASP A 100 -0.73 11.19 -6.34
C ASP A 100 0.61 11.89 -6.00
N GLY A 101 1.54 11.18 -5.35
CA GLY A 101 2.88 11.66 -5.02
C GLY A 101 2.93 12.73 -3.92
N LYS A 102 1.86 12.97 -3.19
CA LYS A 102 1.83 14.00 -2.14
C LYS A 102 2.84 13.77 -1.03
N PHE A 103 3.02 12.51 -0.62
CA PHE A 103 4.01 12.20 0.42
C PHE A 103 5.44 12.40 -0.09
N ALA A 104 5.73 11.99 -1.32
CA ALA A 104 7.02 12.27 -1.94
C ALA A 104 7.31 13.78 -2.02
N LYS A 105 6.32 14.60 -2.42
CA LYS A 105 6.45 16.06 -2.41
C LYS A 105 6.73 16.62 -1.00
N TYR A 106 6.07 16.09 0.01
CA TYR A 106 6.34 16.47 1.40
C TYR A 106 7.79 16.14 1.80
N LEU A 107 8.32 14.96 1.43
CA LEU A 107 9.70 14.59 1.70
C LEU A 107 10.71 15.46 0.93
N GLN A 108 10.41 15.79 -0.34
CA GLN A 108 11.23 16.70 -1.15
C GLN A 108 11.33 18.11 -0.54
N GLN A 109 10.25 18.63 0.07
CA GLN A 109 10.29 19.88 0.84
C GLN A 109 11.21 19.79 2.07
N LYS A 110 11.45 18.57 2.58
CA LYS A 110 12.45 18.29 3.64
C LYS A 110 13.85 18.01 3.10
N LYS A 111 14.11 18.32 1.80
CA LYS A 111 15.38 18.09 1.11
C LYS A 111 15.79 16.63 0.99
N ILE A 112 14.81 15.70 1.05
CA ILE A 112 15.03 14.29 0.81
C ILE A 112 14.85 14.03 -0.69
N ASN A 113 15.79 13.32 -1.30
CA ASN A 113 15.71 12.97 -2.71
C ASN A 113 14.78 11.77 -2.88
N VAL A 114 13.64 11.95 -3.57
CA VAL A 114 12.60 10.94 -3.71
C VAL A 114 12.21 10.79 -5.17
N HIS A 115 12.27 9.57 -5.67
CA HIS A 115 11.64 9.14 -6.91
C HIS A 115 10.27 8.51 -6.61
N THR A 116 9.31 8.77 -7.47
CA THR A 116 7.96 8.19 -7.38
C THR A 116 7.76 7.15 -8.47
N TYR A 117 7.13 6.05 -8.12
CA TYR A 117 6.70 5.03 -9.08
C TYR A 117 5.35 4.47 -8.65
N ASP A 118 4.41 4.43 -9.59
CA ASP A 118 3.11 3.80 -9.35
C ASP A 118 2.75 2.93 -10.56
N PRO A 119 2.62 1.60 -10.41
CA PRO A 119 2.35 0.69 -11.52
C PRO A 119 1.00 0.92 -12.20
N ILE A 120 0.06 1.59 -11.51
CA ILE A 120 -1.32 1.81 -11.98
C ILE A 120 -1.43 3.15 -12.70
N ILE A 121 -0.70 4.17 -12.25
CA ILE A 121 -0.77 5.52 -12.80
C ILE A 121 0.16 5.66 -13.99
N LYS A 122 -0.38 5.51 -15.21
CA LYS A 122 0.38 5.49 -16.47
C LYS A 122 1.31 6.69 -16.70
N ASN A 123 1.01 7.86 -16.14
CA ASN A 123 1.79 9.08 -16.37
C ASN A 123 2.98 9.25 -15.42
N GLN A 124 3.12 8.43 -14.39
CA GLN A 124 4.23 8.49 -13.44
C GLN A 124 5.37 7.52 -13.76
N ASN A 125 5.15 6.55 -14.65
CA ASN A 125 6.12 5.50 -14.98
C ASN A 125 7.22 5.98 -15.96
N LYS A 126 7.59 7.26 -15.94
CA LYS A 126 8.69 7.79 -16.77
C LYS A 126 10.08 7.45 -16.25
N ILE A 127 10.18 6.99 -15.01
CA ILE A 127 11.46 6.63 -14.39
C ILE A 127 11.72 5.16 -14.62
N GLN A 128 12.81 4.86 -15.33
CA GLN A 128 13.34 3.53 -15.41
C GLN A 128 13.99 3.17 -14.07
N LEU A 129 13.45 2.17 -13.38
CA LEU A 129 13.98 1.70 -12.11
C LEU A 129 15.24 0.86 -12.36
N SER A 130 16.40 1.43 -12.14
CA SER A 130 17.69 0.71 -12.28
C SER A 130 17.96 -0.18 -11.07
N ASP A 131 18.75 -1.22 -11.28
CA ASP A 131 19.21 -2.08 -10.18
C ASP A 131 20.27 -1.34 -9.34
N ASN A 132 20.37 -1.69 -8.07
CA ASN A 132 21.37 -1.15 -7.12
C ASN A 132 21.38 0.38 -7.03
N GLN A 133 20.21 1.00 -7.11
CA GLN A 133 20.07 2.47 -7.20
C GLN A 133 19.63 3.11 -5.88
N TYR A 134 18.71 2.48 -5.16
CA TYR A 134 18.02 3.12 -4.03
C TYR A 134 18.64 2.74 -2.69
N ASP A 135 18.75 3.73 -1.80
CA ASP A 135 19.11 3.52 -0.40
C ASP A 135 17.89 3.07 0.41
N THR A 136 16.71 3.59 0.07
CA THR A 136 15.46 3.25 0.73
C THR A 136 14.35 3.04 -0.30
N ILE A 137 13.58 1.95 -0.16
CA ILE A 137 12.32 1.75 -0.88
C ILE A 137 11.21 1.69 0.15
N MET A 138 10.16 2.50 -0.02
CA MET A 138 9.02 2.50 0.87
C MET A 138 7.74 2.08 0.15
N LEU A 139 6.96 1.23 0.83
CA LEU A 139 5.66 0.73 0.41
C LEU A 139 4.63 1.07 1.50
N TRP A 140 3.84 2.11 1.28
CA TRP A 140 2.80 2.52 2.20
C TRP A 140 1.44 2.05 1.72
N HIS A 141 0.93 0.95 2.26
CA HIS A 141 -0.31 0.30 1.83
C HIS A 141 -0.28 -0.08 0.34
N VAL A 142 0.73 -0.84 -0.03
CA VAL A 142 0.99 -1.30 -1.41
C VAL A 142 1.23 -2.79 -1.47
N LEU A 143 1.91 -3.36 -0.46
CA LEU A 143 2.34 -4.75 -0.48
C LEU A 143 1.13 -5.70 -0.50
N GLU A 144 0.05 -5.34 0.15
CA GLU A 144 -1.22 -6.07 0.19
C GLU A 144 -1.89 -6.21 -1.19
N HIS A 145 -1.57 -5.32 -2.13
CA HIS A 145 -2.08 -5.34 -3.51
C HIS A 145 -1.17 -6.11 -4.49
N ILE A 146 -0.01 -6.58 -4.05
CA ILE A 146 0.92 -7.33 -4.89
C ILE A 146 0.53 -8.82 -4.89
N LEU A 147 0.06 -9.32 -6.03
CA LEU A 147 -0.41 -10.71 -6.18
C LEU A 147 0.66 -11.76 -5.87
N ASP A 148 1.90 -11.53 -6.30
CA ASP A 148 3.05 -12.38 -5.99
C ASP A 148 4.03 -11.58 -5.14
N ILE A 149 3.83 -11.64 -3.82
CA ILE A 149 4.63 -10.88 -2.86
C ILE A 149 6.10 -11.28 -2.92
N GLU A 150 6.41 -12.59 -3.08
CA GLU A 150 7.79 -13.07 -3.14
C GLU A 150 8.50 -12.50 -4.37
N ALA A 151 7.88 -12.59 -5.56
CA ALA A 151 8.44 -12.02 -6.78
C ALA A 151 8.52 -10.48 -6.71
N GLY A 152 7.52 -9.83 -6.12
CA GLY A 152 7.51 -8.37 -5.91
C GLY A 152 8.67 -7.92 -5.04
N ILE A 153 8.83 -8.51 -3.86
CA ILE A 153 9.94 -8.20 -2.94
C ILE A 153 11.30 -8.53 -3.57
N PHE A 154 11.43 -9.66 -4.28
CA PHE A 154 12.65 -10.01 -4.99
C PHE A 154 13.02 -8.95 -6.04
N THR A 155 12.05 -8.47 -6.79
CA THR A 155 12.25 -7.41 -7.79
C THR A 155 12.68 -6.10 -7.13
N LEU A 156 12.02 -5.69 -6.05
CA LEU A 156 12.37 -4.48 -5.31
C LEU A 156 13.76 -4.59 -4.66
N ARG A 157 14.12 -5.79 -4.15
CA ARG A 157 15.44 -6.02 -3.56
C ARG A 157 16.58 -5.78 -4.57
N LYS A 158 16.39 -6.11 -5.85
CA LYS A 158 17.37 -5.81 -6.90
C LYS A 158 17.58 -4.30 -7.10
N LYS A 159 16.55 -3.49 -6.86
CA LYS A 159 16.61 -2.03 -6.99
C LYS A 159 17.32 -1.36 -5.81
N LEU A 160 17.42 -2.04 -4.69
CA LEU A 160 18.17 -1.56 -3.53
C LEU A 160 19.66 -1.71 -3.68
N LYS A 161 20.41 -0.76 -3.13
CA LYS A 161 21.84 -0.92 -2.83
C LYS A 161 22.06 -2.04 -1.81
N ASN A 162 23.30 -2.48 -1.67
CA ASN A 162 23.62 -3.60 -0.76
C ASN A 162 23.15 -3.35 0.68
N ASP A 163 23.36 -2.15 1.19
CA ASP A 163 22.98 -1.74 2.55
C ASP A 163 21.63 -1.00 2.59
N GLY A 164 20.86 -1.06 1.49
CA GLY A 164 19.57 -0.40 1.39
C GLY A 164 18.48 -1.09 2.21
N ALA A 165 17.45 -0.34 2.56
CA ALA A 165 16.33 -0.79 3.37
C ALA A 165 15.00 -0.74 2.62
N ILE A 166 14.12 -1.73 2.85
CA ILE A 166 12.71 -1.68 2.47
C ILE A 166 11.90 -1.34 3.71
N VAL A 167 11.07 -0.29 3.62
CA VAL A 167 10.11 0.09 4.65
C VAL A 167 8.71 -0.25 4.17
N VAL A 168 8.00 -1.10 4.91
CA VAL A 168 6.67 -1.57 4.55
C VAL A 168 5.68 -1.20 5.64
N ALA A 169 4.54 -0.66 5.25
CA ALA A 169 3.37 -0.51 6.09
C ALA A 169 2.20 -1.22 5.44
N VAL A 170 1.59 -2.14 6.17
CA VAL A 170 0.42 -2.93 5.77
C VAL A 170 -0.64 -2.90 6.88
N PRO A 171 -1.91 -3.19 6.56
CA PRO A 171 -2.95 -3.33 7.58
C PRO A 171 -2.59 -4.42 8.60
N ASN A 172 -2.75 -4.11 9.88
CA ASN A 172 -2.53 -5.07 10.96
C ASN A 172 -3.86 -5.66 11.42
N ARG A 173 -4.11 -6.93 11.09
CA ARG A 173 -5.34 -7.64 11.48
C ARG A 173 -5.56 -7.75 12.99
N ASP A 174 -4.50 -7.60 13.79
CA ASP A 174 -4.58 -7.65 15.26
C ASP A 174 -4.72 -6.25 15.89
N SER A 175 -4.92 -5.21 15.06
CA SER A 175 -5.15 -3.84 15.50
C SER A 175 -6.44 -3.71 16.32
N PHE A 176 -6.55 -2.62 17.08
CA PHE A 176 -7.77 -2.29 17.80
C PHE A 176 -8.96 -2.13 16.84
N ASP A 177 -8.77 -1.41 15.75
CA ASP A 177 -9.80 -1.16 14.74
C ASP A 177 -10.32 -2.45 14.11
N SER A 178 -9.43 -3.40 13.77
CA SER A 178 -9.85 -4.68 13.21
C SER A 178 -10.72 -5.48 14.18
N LYS A 179 -10.45 -5.39 15.49
CA LYS A 179 -11.23 -6.05 16.54
C LYS A 179 -12.59 -5.40 16.73
N VAL A 180 -12.64 -4.06 16.68
CA VAL A 180 -13.89 -3.29 16.87
C VAL A 180 -14.79 -3.44 15.65
N TYR A 181 -14.27 -3.21 14.44
CA TYR A 181 -15.06 -3.25 13.21
C TYR A 181 -15.28 -4.65 12.65
N ASN A 182 -14.46 -5.63 13.05
CA ASN A 182 -14.56 -7.03 12.65
C ASN A 182 -14.78 -7.17 11.13
N LYS A 183 -15.88 -7.80 10.69
CA LYS A 183 -16.22 -7.97 9.27
C LYS A 183 -16.44 -6.68 8.49
N TYR A 184 -16.64 -5.56 9.18
CA TYR A 184 -16.85 -4.23 8.58
C TYR A 184 -15.56 -3.40 8.52
N TRP A 185 -14.41 -3.97 8.92
CA TRP A 185 -13.15 -3.24 8.89
C TRP A 185 -12.72 -2.96 7.45
N ALA A 186 -12.64 -1.67 7.10
CA ALA A 186 -12.35 -1.23 5.73
C ALA A 186 -10.99 -1.70 5.20
N ALA A 187 -10.02 -1.93 6.09
CA ALA A 187 -8.69 -2.37 5.71
C ALA A 187 -8.55 -3.89 5.45
N TRP A 188 -9.66 -4.63 5.37
CA TRP A 188 -9.62 -5.98 4.78
C TRP A 188 -9.24 -5.95 3.31
N ASP A 189 -9.46 -4.80 2.66
CA ASP A 189 -9.06 -4.53 1.28
C ASP A 189 -9.46 -5.66 0.33
N LEU A 190 -10.72 -5.66 -0.03
CA LEU A 190 -11.35 -6.77 -0.75
C LEU A 190 -11.37 -6.56 -2.27
N SER A 191 -10.96 -5.37 -2.75
CA SER A 191 -11.06 -4.97 -4.17
C SER A 191 -9.75 -4.42 -4.72
#